data_f5a67be0e9f289b9b729e32bf329fd85
#
_entry.id   f5a67be0e9f289b9b729e32bf329fd85
#
_cell.length_a   1.000
_cell.length_b   1.000
_cell.length_c   1.000
_cell.angle_alpha   90.00
_cell.angle_beta   90.00
_cell.angle_gamma   90.00
#
_symmetry.space_group_name_H-M   'P 1'
#
loop_
_entity.id
_entity.type
_entity.pdbx_description
1 polymer ?
#
loop_
_entity_poly.entity_id
_entity_poly.type
_entity_poly.pdbx_seq_one_letter_code
_entity_poly.pdbx_strand_id
1 'polypeptide(L)'
;MTPTTKLLLLIAGVVLLGCSTGDPYVPEADPVLIRANRRVRAESELVVVETDDEGQRVFPNIENFLEGPRSALALYREEVTRDRVVDYFVELTGSESIALPILYYADRLDISLTLAFSLVWGESRFHPVAVNYNSRSIDRGLFQLNSLTFRHLTEDDFFNPEVNAFHGLKYLEFCLSQGEDEAQALAIYNAGLTRVVRGQTPTSTLRYVDQILGYRARLVADFESYILSQFPPTIA
;
A
#
# COMPACT_ATOMS: atom_id res chain seq x y z
N MET A 1 26.44 -24.40 -47.17
CA MET A 1 27.04 -24.00 -45.89
C MET A 1 26.19 -22.88 -45.35
N THR A 2 25.25 -23.22 -44.47
CA THR A 2 24.36 -22.24 -43.82
C THR A 2 24.89 -21.97 -42.41
N PRO A 3 24.99 -20.73 -41.95
CA PRO A 3 25.42 -20.45 -40.60
C PRO A 3 24.24 -20.62 -39.64
N THR A 4 24.43 -21.52 -38.70
CA THR A 4 23.54 -21.79 -37.57
C THR A 4 23.54 -20.62 -36.61
N THR A 5 22.43 -19.90 -36.57
CA THR A 5 22.19 -18.85 -35.58
C THR A 5 21.98 -19.53 -34.22
N LYS A 6 22.97 -19.43 -33.34
CA LYS A 6 22.82 -19.80 -31.93
C LYS A 6 21.94 -18.79 -31.24
N LEU A 7 20.69 -19.17 -31.00
CA LEU A 7 19.77 -18.47 -30.10
C LEU A 7 20.34 -18.59 -28.67
N LEU A 8 20.94 -17.54 -28.15
CA LEU A 8 21.32 -17.43 -26.76
C LEU A 8 20.02 -17.30 -25.94
N LEU A 9 19.59 -18.41 -25.34
CA LEU A 9 18.62 -18.37 -24.27
C LEU A 9 19.30 -17.68 -23.07
N LEU A 10 19.03 -16.39 -22.90
CA LEU A 10 19.20 -15.72 -21.63
C LEU A 10 18.18 -16.33 -20.66
N ILE A 11 18.60 -17.37 -19.95
CA ILE A 11 17.92 -17.78 -18.73
C ILE A 11 18.14 -16.61 -17.77
N ALA A 12 17.15 -15.72 -17.71
CA ALA A 12 17.05 -14.80 -16.60
C ALA A 12 16.91 -15.67 -15.33
N GLY A 13 18.06 -15.99 -14.76
CA GLY A 13 18.11 -16.49 -13.41
C GLY A 13 17.35 -15.46 -12.58
N VAL A 14 16.28 -15.89 -11.94
CA VAL A 14 15.72 -15.19 -10.79
C VAL A 14 16.89 -15.10 -9.82
N VAL A 15 17.62 -13.99 -9.92
CA VAL A 15 18.41 -13.52 -8.80
C VAL A 15 17.33 -13.18 -7.77
N LEU A 16 17.02 -14.17 -6.94
CA LEU A 16 16.72 -13.86 -5.56
C LEU A 16 17.89 -12.97 -5.17
N LEU A 17 17.70 -11.66 -5.32
CA LEU A 17 18.56 -10.69 -4.69
C LEU A 17 18.57 -11.16 -3.25
N GLY A 18 19.65 -11.91 -2.93
CA GLY A 18 19.89 -12.35 -1.60
C GLY A 18 19.72 -11.11 -0.76
N CYS A 19 18.70 -11.11 0.08
CA CYS A 19 18.71 -10.22 1.21
C CYS A 19 20.08 -10.43 1.81
N SER A 20 20.94 -9.43 1.65
CA SER A 20 22.18 -9.32 2.40
C SER A 20 21.85 -9.79 3.81
N THR A 21 22.66 -10.66 4.36
CA THR A 21 22.61 -11.10 5.75
C THR A 21 23.01 -9.97 6.71
N GLY A 22 22.65 -8.74 6.41
CA GLY A 22 22.62 -7.61 7.31
C GLY A 22 21.28 -7.61 8.00
N ASP A 23 21.32 -7.46 9.29
CA ASP A 23 20.19 -7.30 10.19
C ASP A 23 19.02 -6.59 9.48
N PRO A 24 17.81 -7.15 9.41
CA PRO A 24 16.68 -6.48 8.82
C PRO A 24 16.28 -5.32 9.76
N TYR A 25 17.08 -4.25 9.73
CA TYR A 25 16.75 -3.02 10.44
C TYR A 25 15.43 -2.49 9.87
N VAL A 26 14.36 -2.73 10.59
CA VAL A 26 13.11 -2.01 10.41
C VAL A 26 13.30 -0.69 11.16
N PRO A 27 13.43 0.44 10.46
CA PRO A 27 13.53 1.72 11.15
C PRO A 27 12.25 1.92 11.94
N GLU A 28 12.39 2.10 13.25
CA GLU A 28 11.26 2.41 14.12
C GLU A 28 10.55 3.66 13.56
N ALA A 29 9.31 3.52 13.18
CA ALA A 29 8.51 4.59 12.62
C ALA A 29 8.04 5.47 13.78
N ASP A 30 8.79 6.53 14.08
CA ASP A 30 8.38 7.52 15.06
C ASP A 30 7.03 8.14 14.64
N PRO A 31 5.97 8.04 15.45
CA PRO A 31 4.66 8.62 15.16
C PRO A 31 4.72 10.11 14.83
N VAL A 32 5.66 10.86 15.43
CA VAL A 32 5.90 12.27 15.13
C VAL A 32 6.49 12.44 13.74
N LEU A 33 7.41 11.57 13.32
CA LEU A 33 7.99 11.59 11.98
C LEU A 33 6.98 11.16 10.91
N ILE A 34 6.08 10.23 11.23
CA ILE A 34 4.98 9.84 10.31
C ILE A 34 4.09 11.05 10.02
N ARG A 35 3.71 11.81 11.05
CA ARG A 35 2.92 13.05 10.91
C ARG A 35 3.72 14.18 10.25
N ALA A 36 5.06 14.19 10.41
CA ALA A 36 5.95 15.25 9.92
C ALA A 36 6.63 14.94 8.58
N ASN A 37 6.39 13.79 7.96
CA ASN A 37 7.11 13.37 6.75
C ASN A 37 6.77 14.28 5.57
N ARG A 38 7.62 15.27 5.34
CA ARG A 38 7.44 16.37 4.39
C ARG A 38 8.17 16.07 3.09
N ARG A 39 7.49 15.51 2.09
CA ARG A 39 7.96 15.64 0.70
C ARG A 39 7.49 17.00 0.18
N VAL A 40 8.44 17.86 -0.18
CA VAL A 40 8.14 19.18 -0.76
C VAL A 40 7.48 18.96 -2.13
N ARG A 41 6.23 19.40 -2.26
CA ARG A 41 5.53 19.54 -3.54
C ARG A 41 5.82 20.90 -4.17
N ALA A 42 5.60 21.00 -5.46
CA ALA A 42 5.61 22.29 -6.15
C ALA A 42 4.49 23.17 -5.58
N GLU A 43 4.74 24.48 -5.39
CA GLU A 43 3.77 25.43 -4.80
C GLU A 43 2.42 25.47 -5.55
N SER A 44 2.42 25.15 -6.87
CA SER A 44 1.22 25.10 -7.71
C SER A 44 0.28 23.94 -7.40
N GLU A 45 0.70 22.99 -6.56
CA GLU A 45 -0.06 21.79 -6.20
C GLU A 45 -0.48 21.77 -4.72
N LEU A 46 -0.33 22.87 -4.01
CA LEU A 46 -0.71 22.95 -2.61
C LEU A 46 -2.24 23.14 -2.45
N VAL A 47 -2.78 22.55 -1.39
CA VAL A 47 -4.17 22.81 -1.00
C VAL A 47 -4.30 24.29 -0.59
N VAL A 48 -5.14 25.03 -1.31
CA VAL A 48 -5.43 26.43 -1.04
C VAL A 48 -6.39 26.52 0.13
N VAL A 49 -6.13 27.46 1.04
CA VAL A 49 -6.98 27.77 2.19
C VAL A 49 -7.41 29.22 2.09
N GLU A 50 -8.70 29.44 1.99
CA GLU A 50 -9.33 30.78 1.98
C GLU A 50 -10.27 30.92 3.16
N THR A 51 -10.70 32.14 3.38
CA THR A 51 -11.73 32.47 4.37
C THR A 51 -12.88 33.17 3.63
N ASP A 52 -14.07 32.63 3.76
CA ASP A 52 -15.26 33.25 3.16
C ASP A 52 -15.71 34.54 3.88
N ASP A 53 -16.78 35.15 3.38
CA ASP A 53 -17.32 36.38 3.93
C ASP A 53 -17.87 36.24 5.38
N GLU A 54 -18.14 35.00 5.81
CA GLU A 54 -18.63 34.67 7.15
C GLU A 54 -17.47 34.29 8.11
N GLY A 55 -16.22 34.29 7.63
CA GLY A 55 -15.03 33.97 8.41
C GLY A 55 -14.76 32.45 8.53
N GLN A 56 -15.41 31.61 7.71
CA GLN A 56 -15.21 30.18 7.70
C GLN A 56 -14.13 29.79 6.68
N ARG A 57 -13.34 28.72 6.99
CA ARG A 57 -12.30 28.24 6.10
C ARG A 57 -12.91 27.43 4.97
N VAL A 58 -12.53 27.74 3.75
CA VAL A 58 -12.88 27.02 2.53
C VAL A 58 -11.61 26.56 1.79
N PHE A 59 -11.76 25.53 0.97
CA PHE A 59 -10.66 24.87 0.29
C PHE A 59 -10.96 24.73 -1.21
N PRO A 60 -10.94 25.85 -1.97
CA PRO A 60 -11.51 25.95 -3.31
C PRO A 60 -10.90 25.00 -4.35
N ASN A 61 -9.70 24.47 -4.09
CA ASN A 61 -9.04 23.54 -5.00
C ASN A 61 -8.94 22.10 -4.47
N ILE A 62 -9.64 21.77 -3.38
CA ILE A 62 -9.52 20.44 -2.74
C ILE A 62 -9.93 19.31 -3.70
N GLU A 63 -10.93 19.53 -4.55
CA GLU A 63 -11.43 18.54 -5.50
C GLU A 63 -10.36 18.12 -6.49
N ASN A 64 -9.41 18.99 -6.86
CA ASN A 64 -8.29 18.67 -7.75
C ASN A 64 -7.37 17.58 -7.16
N PHE A 65 -7.37 17.44 -5.83
CA PHE A 65 -6.57 16.40 -5.13
C PHE A 65 -7.31 15.07 -5.02
N LEU A 66 -8.60 15.02 -5.32
CA LEU A 66 -9.39 13.81 -5.24
C LEU A 66 -9.37 13.03 -6.57
N GLU A 67 -8.80 13.59 -7.62
CA GLU A 67 -8.68 12.92 -8.90
C GLU A 67 -7.58 11.85 -8.90
N GLY A 68 -7.96 10.64 -9.34
CA GLY A 68 -7.05 9.55 -9.61
C GLY A 68 -6.71 8.64 -8.43
N PRO A 69 -5.98 7.56 -8.71
CA PRO A 69 -5.78 6.45 -7.77
C PRO A 69 -4.84 6.76 -6.60
N ARG A 70 -4.20 7.93 -6.60
CA ARG A 70 -3.24 8.38 -5.57
C ARG A 70 -3.72 9.57 -4.75
N SER A 71 -5.00 9.93 -4.87
CA SER A 71 -5.61 11.07 -4.16
C SER A 71 -5.29 11.07 -2.66
N ALA A 72 -5.52 9.96 -1.98
CA ALA A 72 -5.25 9.83 -0.55
C ALA A 72 -3.76 10.04 -0.20
N LEU A 73 -2.84 9.53 -1.03
CA LEU A 73 -1.40 9.74 -0.83
C LEU A 73 -1.00 11.20 -1.07
N ALA A 74 -1.61 11.83 -2.06
CA ALA A 74 -1.41 13.23 -2.35
C ALA A 74 -1.80 14.10 -1.15
N LEU A 75 -3.01 13.90 -0.62
CA LEU A 75 -3.51 14.62 0.55
C LEU A 75 -2.76 14.29 1.84
N TYR A 76 -2.26 13.06 2.00
CA TYR A 76 -1.39 12.70 3.13
C TYR A 76 -0.07 13.51 3.13
N ARG A 77 0.44 13.86 1.95
CA ARG A 77 1.66 14.65 1.80
C ARG A 77 1.45 16.15 2.02
N GLU A 78 0.20 16.63 1.97
CA GLU A 78 -0.16 18.01 2.25
C GLU A 78 -0.24 18.26 3.76
N GLU A 79 0.37 19.38 4.22
CA GLU A 79 0.37 19.74 5.65
C GLU A 79 -1.04 20.00 6.17
N VAL A 80 -1.87 20.65 5.37
CA VAL A 80 -3.22 21.07 5.75
C VAL A 80 -4.17 19.89 5.95
N THR A 81 -4.02 18.82 5.15
CA THR A 81 -4.96 17.69 5.13
C THR A 81 -4.44 16.46 5.83
N ARG A 82 -3.13 16.37 6.07
CA ARG A 82 -2.44 15.17 6.59
C ARG A 82 -3.10 14.58 7.84
N ASP A 83 -3.37 15.40 8.83
CA ASP A 83 -3.92 14.92 10.10
C ASP A 83 -5.30 14.27 9.89
N ARG A 84 -6.14 14.83 9.02
CA ARG A 84 -7.44 14.23 8.69
C ARG A 84 -7.31 12.94 7.89
N VAL A 85 -6.33 12.85 6.99
CA VAL A 85 -6.03 11.60 6.31
C VAL A 85 -5.58 10.52 7.30
N VAL A 86 -4.72 10.88 8.26
CA VAL A 86 -4.30 9.96 9.34
C VAL A 86 -5.51 9.53 10.17
N ASP A 87 -6.34 10.48 10.62
CA ASP A 87 -7.54 10.19 11.42
C ASP A 87 -8.47 9.20 10.69
N TYR A 88 -8.69 9.39 9.39
CA TYR A 88 -9.51 8.50 8.58
C TYR A 88 -8.98 7.05 8.59
N PHE A 89 -7.69 6.85 8.33
CA PHE A 89 -7.12 5.51 8.28
C PHE A 89 -6.95 4.87 9.66
N VAL A 90 -6.78 5.66 10.72
CA VAL A 90 -6.83 5.18 12.11
C VAL A 90 -8.23 4.70 12.46
N GLU A 91 -9.27 5.45 12.09
CA GLU A 91 -10.68 5.03 12.28
C GLU A 91 -10.98 3.76 11.47
N LEU A 92 -10.56 3.69 10.21
CA LEU A 92 -10.73 2.52 9.34
C LEU A 92 -10.15 1.24 9.93
N THR A 93 -8.98 1.32 10.55
CA THR A 93 -8.29 0.15 11.13
C THR A 93 -8.64 -0.09 12.59
N GLY A 94 -9.20 0.90 13.27
CA GLY A 94 -9.47 0.92 14.70
C GLY A 94 -8.20 1.03 15.57
N SER A 95 -7.02 1.32 14.98
CA SER A 95 -5.75 1.35 15.74
C SER A 95 -4.65 2.16 15.06
N GLU A 96 -4.07 3.10 15.81
CA GLU A 96 -2.87 3.83 15.36
C GLU A 96 -1.70 2.87 15.10
N SER A 97 -1.50 1.85 15.93
CA SER A 97 -0.41 0.89 15.77
C SER A 97 -0.51 0.07 14.48
N ILE A 98 -1.69 0.01 13.85
CA ILE A 98 -1.91 -0.62 12.55
C ILE A 98 -1.81 0.42 11.43
N ALA A 99 -2.51 1.54 11.57
CA ALA A 99 -2.61 2.53 10.50
C ALA A 99 -1.28 3.25 10.22
N LEU A 100 -0.57 3.69 11.27
CA LEU A 100 0.62 4.52 11.10
C LEU A 100 1.76 3.84 10.34
N PRO A 101 2.14 2.57 10.62
CA PRO A 101 3.15 1.89 9.83
C PRO A 101 2.75 1.74 8.35
N ILE A 102 1.48 1.44 8.07
CA ILE A 102 0.99 1.30 6.69
C ILE A 102 1.11 2.65 5.96
N LEU A 103 0.66 3.74 6.57
CA LEU A 103 0.77 5.10 6.03
C LEU A 103 2.24 5.46 5.75
N TYR A 104 3.10 5.25 6.74
CA TYR A 104 4.52 5.60 6.67
C TYR A 104 5.23 4.87 5.52
N TYR A 105 5.12 3.54 5.47
CA TYR A 105 5.84 2.77 4.45
C TYR A 105 5.22 2.90 3.07
N ALA A 106 3.89 3.05 2.96
CA ALA A 106 3.24 3.32 1.68
C ALA A 106 3.69 4.67 1.09
N ASP A 107 3.80 5.73 1.92
CA ASP A 107 4.34 7.02 1.46
C ASP A 107 5.80 6.91 1.01
N ARG A 108 6.66 6.26 1.77
CA ARG A 108 8.08 6.10 1.43
C ARG A 108 8.32 5.30 0.16
N LEU A 109 7.46 4.34 -0.12
CA LEU A 109 7.52 3.46 -1.29
C LEU A 109 6.68 3.99 -2.47
N ASP A 110 6.06 5.16 -2.31
CA ASP A 110 5.19 5.79 -3.31
C ASP A 110 4.02 4.89 -3.74
N ILE A 111 3.46 4.13 -2.79
CA ILE A 111 2.32 3.23 -3.00
C ILE A 111 1.02 3.97 -2.65
N SER A 112 -0.02 3.82 -3.49
CA SER A 112 -1.37 4.33 -3.20
C SER A 112 -1.85 3.86 -1.82
N LEU A 113 -2.26 4.79 -0.94
CA LEU A 113 -2.77 4.44 0.40
C LEU A 113 -4.00 3.55 0.29
N THR A 114 -4.94 3.88 -0.61
CA THR A 114 -6.15 3.07 -0.78
C THR A 114 -5.85 1.66 -1.29
N LEU A 115 -4.79 1.46 -2.09
CA LEU A 115 -4.34 0.13 -2.50
C LEU A 115 -3.72 -0.63 -1.31
N ALA A 116 -2.82 0.01 -0.56
CA ALA A 116 -2.15 -0.59 0.60
C ALA A 116 -3.17 -1.07 1.65
N PHE A 117 -4.12 -0.21 2.05
CA PHE A 117 -5.15 -0.58 3.02
C PHE A 117 -6.14 -1.61 2.48
N SER A 118 -6.45 -1.59 1.19
CA SER A 118 -7.32 -2.59 0.57
C SER A 118 -6.65 -3.96 0.53
N LEU A 119 -5.35 -4.02 0.29
CA LEU A 119 -4.58 -5.27 0.39
C LEU A 119 -4.65 -5.84 1.81
N VAL A 120 -4.35 -5.03 2.84
CA VAL A 120 -4.41 -5.47 4.24
C VAL A 120 -5.82 -5.93 4.62
N TRP A 121 -6.86 -5.22 4.16
CA TRP A 121 -8.23 -5.68 4.34
C TRP A 121 -8.47 -7.04 3.68
N GLY A 122 -7.95 -7.27 2.48
CA GLY A 122 -8.04 -8.55 1.78
C GLY A 122 -7.37 -9.67 2.54
N GLU A 123 -6.18 -9.42 3.05
CA GLU A 123 -5.32 -10.40 3.72
C GLU A 123 -5.79 -10.76 5.13
N SER A 124 -6.07 -9.77 5.96
CA SER A 124 -6.28 -10.01 7.40
C SER A 124 -7.51 -9.32 8.00
N ARG A 125 -8.24 -8.50 7.25
CA ARG A 125 -9.27 -7.61 7.82
C ARG A 125 -8.73 -6.73 8.96
N PHE A 126 -7.50 -6.27 8.80
CA PHE A 126 -6.75 -5.49 9.80
C PHE A 126 -6.47 -6.23 11.11
N HIS A 127 -6.49 -7.57 11.14
CA HIS A 127 -6.15 -8.35 12.34
C HIS A 127 -4.63 -8.61 12.38
N PRO A 128 -3.88 -7.99 13.30
CA PRO A 128 -2.41 -8.09 13.32
C PRO A 128 -1.91 -9.49 13.70
N VAL A 129 -2.76 -10.29 14.34
CA VAL A 129 -2.43 -11.67 14.76
C VAL A 129 -3.13 -12.74 13.89
N ALA A 130 -3.56 -12.36 12.68
CA ALA A 130 -4.17 -13.30 11.75
C ALA A 130 -3.16 -14.39 11.33
N VAL A 131 -3.64 -15.65 11.26
CA VAL A 131 -2.86 -16.81 10.86
C VAL A 131 -3.65 -17.64 9.86
N ASN A 132 -3.02 -18.00 8.75
CA ASN A 132 -3.55 -18.93 7.77
C ASN A 132 -2.58 -20.10 7.55
N TYR A 133 -3.07 -21.32 7.76
CA TYR A 133 -2.27 -22.54 7.63
C TYR A 133 -2.42 -23.13 6.23
N ASN A 134 -1.33 -23.13 5.46
CA ASN A 134 -1.24 -23.81 4.19
C ASN A 134 -0.62 -25.21 4.37
N SER A 135 -0.63 -26.03 3.32
CA SER A 135 -0.07 -27.38 3.40
C SER A 135 1.42 -27.47 3.74
N ARG A 136 2.20 -26.41 3.45
CA ARG A 136 3.67 -26.38 3.62
C ARG A 136 4.19 -25.08 4.23
N SER A 137 3.35 -24.10 4.47
CA SER A 137 3.72 -22.77 4.98
C SER A 137 2.61 -22.21 5.85
N ILE A 138 2.93 -21.15 6.56
CA ILE A 138 1.98 -20.41 7.38
C ILE A 138 2.09 -18.96 6.96
N ASP A 139 0.95 -18.31 6.71
CA ASP A 139 0.88 -16.88 6.45
C ASP A 139 0.44 -16.17 7.74
N ARG A 140 1.09 -15.05 8.07
CA ARG A 140 0.90 -14.39 9.38
C ARG A 140 0.84 -12.88 9.26
N GLY A 141 0.08 -12.27 10.18
CA GLY A 141 0.01 -10.85 10.41
C GLY A 141 -0.85 -10.09 9.40
N LEU A 142 -0.72 -8.77 9.41
CA LEU A 142 -1.55 -7.85 8.62
C LEU A 142 -1.52 -8.15 7.11
N PHE A 143 -0.33 -8.37 6.57
CA PHE A 143 -0.07 -8.61 5.16
C PHE A 143 0.03 -10.09 4.80
N GLN A 144 -0.30 -11.01 5.74
CA GLN A 144 -0.24 -12.46 5.58
C GLN A 144 1.09 -12.94 4.96
N LEU A 145 2.19 -12.51 5.57
CA LEU A 145 3.53 -12.83 5.11
C LEU A 145 3.80 -14.33 5.23
N ASN A 146 4.26 -14.93 4.12
CA ASN A 146 4.47 -16.37 4.05
C ASN A 146 5.78 -16.80 4.71
N SER A 147 5.71 -17.77 5.63
CA SER A 147 6.86 -18.25 6.41
C SER A 147 8.00 -18.86 5.59
N LEU A 148 7.75 -19.33 4.37
CA LEU A 148 8.79 -19.82 3.47
C LEU A 148 9.48 -18.71 2.67
N THR A 149 8.78 -17.60 2.44
CA THR A 149 9.33 -16.43 1.76
C THR A 149 10.14 -15.57 2.74
N PHE A 150 9.62 -15.38 3.94
CA PHE A 150 10.22 -14.53 4.98
C PHE A 150 10.84 -15.36 6.11
N ARG A 151 11.74 -16.30 5.75
CA ARG A 151 12.35 -17.25 6.70
C ARG A 151 13.24 -16.60 7.76
N HIS A 152 13.66 -15.39 7.55
CA HIS A 152 14.50 -14.62 8.47
C HIS A 152 13.70 -13.94 9.60
N LEU A 153 12.37 -13.85 9.45
CA LEU A 153 11.50 -13.27 10.47
C LEU A 153 11.21 -14.30 11.58
N THR A 154 11.25 -13.82 12.82
CA THR A 154 10.78 -14.57 13.99
C THR A 154 9.24 -14.57 14.02
N GLU A 155 8.65 -15.38 14.89
CA GLU A 155 7.18 -15.39 15.04
C GLU A 155 6.66 -14.04 15.54
N ASP A 156 7.36 -13.40 16.48
CA ASP A 156 7.03 -12.08 17.01
C ASP A 156 7.12 -11.00 15.91
N ASP A 157 8.10 -11.09 15.00
CA ASP A 157 8.23 -10.17 13.87
C ASP A 157 7.01 -10.24 12.95
N PHE A 158 6.48 -11.44 12.69
CA PHE A 158 5.28 -11.59 11.87
C PHE A 158 4.05 -10.91 12.47
N PHE A 159 3.96 -10.82 13.78
CA PHE A 159 2.83 -10.23 14.49
C PHE A 159 3.06 -8.78 14.92
N ASN A 160 4.27 -8.27 14.77
CA ASN A 160 4.56 -6.87 14.97
C ASN A 160 4.02 -6.06 13.77
N PRO A 161 3.05 -5.13 13.96
CA PRO A 161 2.44 -4.40 12.87
C PRO A 161 3.43 -3.61 12.02
N GLU A 162 4.48 -3.05 12.62
CA GLU A 162 5.49 -2.27 11.92
C GLU A 162 6.37 -3.14 11.03
N VAL A 163 6.91 -4.23 11.58
CA VAL A 163 7.74 -5.18 10.82
C VAL A 163 6.92 -5.79 9.69
N ASN A 164 5.68 -6.19 9.97
CA ASN A 164 4.79 -6.81 9.01
C ASN A 164 4.43 -5.83 7.87
N ALA A 165 4.11 -4.57 8.21
CA ALA A 165 3.81 -3.55 7.22
C ALA A 165 5.03 -3.22 6.33
N PHE A 166 6.23 -3.10 6.92
CA PHE A 166 7.46 -2.90 6.15
C PHE A 166 7.66 -3.98 5.10
N HIS A 167 7.67 -5.25 5.52
CA HIS A 167 7.92 -6.36 4.61
C HIS A 167 6.78 -6.56 3.61
N GLY A 168 5.53 -6.39 4.03
CA GLY A 168 4.36 -6.51 3.15
C GLY A 168 4.33 -5.46 2.05
N LEU A 169 4.60 -4.20 2.39
CA LEU A 169 4.65 -3.12 1.42
C LEU A 169 5.88 -3.18 0.51
N LYS A 170 7.03 -3.62 1.02
CA LYS A 170 8.20 -3.91 0.16
C LYS A 170 7.91 -5.02 -0.84
N TYR A 171 7.16 -6.05 -0.45
CA TYR A 171 6.75 -7.10 -1.37
C TYR A 171 5.70 -6.61 -2.36
N LEU A 172 4.75 -5.76 -1.93
CA LEU A 172 3.80 -5.12 -2.85
C LEU A 172 4.51 -4.21 -3.86
N GLU A 173 5.50 -3.40 -3.43
CA GLU A 173 6.35 -2.60 -4.32
C GLU A 173 6.99 -3.46 -5.41
N PHE A 174 7.58 -4.59 -5.01
CA PHE A 174 8.12 -5.57 -5.97
C PHE A 174 7.03 -6.06 -6.92
N CYS A 175 5.85 -6.47 -6.43
CA CYS A 175 4.76 -6.94 -7.28
C CYS A 175 4.29 -5.86 -8.26
N LEU A 176 4.19 -4.60 -7.83
CA LEU A 176 3.84 -3.46 -8.68
C LEU A 176 4.89 -3.19 -9.76
N SER A 177 6.17 -3.45 -9.47
CA SER A 177 7.25 -3.32 -10.47
C SER A 177 7.28 -4.44 -11.51
N GLN A 178 6.63 -5.57 -11.23
CA GLN A 178 6.59 -6.75 -12.11
C GLN A 178 5.27 -6.89 -12.87
N GLY A 179 4.20 -6.30 -12.35
CA GLY A 179 2.87 -6.33 -12.97
C GLY A 179 2.70 -5.24 -14.02
N GLU A 180 1.88 -5.50 -15.03
CA GLU A 180 1.48 -4.52 -16.04
C GLU A 180 0.51 -3.47 -15.47
N ASP A 181 -0.26 -3.88 -14.46
CA ASP A 181 -1.21 -3.07 -13.71
C ASP A 181 -1.35 -3.54 -12.26
N GLU A 182 -2.18 -2.85 -11.47
CA GLU A 182 -2.43 -3.20 -10.07
C GLU A 182 -3.13 -4.56 -9.91
N ALA A 183 -3.99 -4.95 -10.85
CA ALA A 183 -4.67 -6.25 -10.80
C ALA A 183 -3.65 -7.38 -10.96
N GLN A 184 -2.73 -7.26 -11.91
CA GLN A 184 -1.66 -8.24 -12.09
C GLN A 184 -0.69 -8.23 -10.91
N ALA A 185 -0.36 -7.07 -10.34
CA ALA A 185 0.46 -6.96 -9.14
C ALA A 185 -0.18 -7.69 -7.94
N LEU A 186 -1.47 -7.52 -7.71
CA LEU A 186 -2.22 -8.25 -6.68
C LEU A 186 -2.25 -9.76 -6.96
N ALA A 187 -2.38 -10.16 -8.22
CA ALA A 187 -2.30 -11.58 -8.61
C ALA A 187 -0.91 -12.16 -8.33
N ILE A 188 0.16 -11.40 -8.60
CA ILE A 188 1.55 -11.78 -8.28
C ILE A 188 1.73 -11.90 -6.76
N TYR A 189 1.19 -10.96 -6.00
CA TYR A 189 1.22 -10.97 -4.53
C TYR A 189 0.64 -12.29 -3.98
N ASN A 190 -0.53 -12.68 -4.46
CA ASN A 190 -1.25 -13.86 -3.98
C ASN A 190 -0.72 -15.19 -4.54
N ALA A 191 -0.49 -15.27 -5.88
CA ALA A 191 -0.15 -16.54 -6.54
C ALA A 191 1.35 -16.73 -6.82
N GLY A 192 2.14 -15.66 -6.71
CA GLY A 192 3.55 -15.60 -7.04
C GLY A 192 3.82 -15.30 -8.53
N LEU A 193 4.90 -14.56 -8.78
CA LEU A 193 5.30 -14.06 -10.11
C LEU A 193 5.32 -15.15 -11.18
N THR A 194 5.99 -16.28 -10.90
CA THR A 194 6.17 -17.36 -11.89
C THR A 194 4.85 -17.91 -12.42
N ARG A 195 3.84 -18.02 -11.57
CA ARG A 195 2.52 -18.52 -11.96
C ARG A 195 1.77 -17.54 -12.86
N VAL A 196 1.80 -16.26 -12.47
CA VAL A 196 1.12 -15.20 -13.21
C VAL A 196 1.73 -15.00 -14.58
N VAL A 197 3.05 -14.88 -14.67
CA VAL A 197 3.78 -14.71 -15.95
C VAL A 197 3.59 -15.89 -16.90
N ARG A 198 3.42 -17.11 -16.37
CA ARG A 198 3.13 -18.30 -17.20
C ARG A 198 1.66 -18.43 -17.61
N GLY A 199 0.80 -17.48 -17.29
CA GLY A 199 -0.64 -17.57 -17.57
C GLY A 199 -1.35 -18.67 -16.76
N GLN A 200 -0.79 -19.08 -15.62
CA GLN A 200 -1.31 -20.15 -14.74
C GLN A 200 -1.95 -19.58 -13.47
N THR A 201 -2.51 -18.38 -13.57
CA THR A 201 -3.17 -17.71 -12.44
C THR A 201 -4.41 -18.49 -12.00
N PRO A 202 -4.48 -18.93 -10.72
CA PRO A 202 -5.63 -19.68 -10.24
C PRO A 202 -6.92 -18.83 -10.25
N THR A 203 -8.08 -19.45 -10.46
CA THR A 203 -9.38 -18.78 -10.37
C THR A 203 -9.63 -18.18 -8.97
N SER A 204 -9.10 -18.80 -7.91
CA SER A 204 -9.15 -18.24 -6.56
C SER A 204 -8.40 -16.93 -6.45
N THR A 205 -7.27 -16.79 -7.13
CA THR A 205 -6.49 -15.55 -7.19
C THR A 205 -7.24 -14.46 -7.97
N LEU A 206 -7.92 -14.80 -9.06
CA LEU A 206 -8.73 -13.81 -9.78
C LEU A 206 -9.86 -13.25 -8.89
N ARG A 207 -10.55 -14.12 -8.15
CA ARG A 207 -11.58 -13.68 -7.17
C ARG A 207 -10.99 -12.84 -6.03
N TYR A 208 -9.79 -13.17 -5.57
CA TYR A 208 -9.06 -12.39 -4.58
C TYR A 208 -8.77 -10.97 -5.11
N VAL A 209 -8.29 -10.84 -6.34
CA VAL A 209 -8.05 -9.54 -7.00
C VAL A 209 -9.35 -8.74 -7.11
N ASP A 210 -10.42 -9.35 -7.63
CA ASP A 210 -11.73 -8.69 -7.76
C ASP A 210 -12.26 -8.21 -6.40
N GLN A 211 -12.07 -8.99 -5.35
CA GLN A 211 -12.49 -8.64 -4.00
C GLN A 211 -11.74 -7.42 -3.45
N ILE A 212 -10.42 -7.36 -3.64
CA ILE A 212 -9.59 -6.23 -3.18
C ILE A 212 -9.91 -4.97 -3.97
N LEU A 213 -9.99 -5.05 -5.29
CA LEU A 213 -10.30 -3.90 -6.13
C LEU A 213 -11.73 -3.39 -5.89
N GLY A 214 -12.68 -4.30 -5.68
CA GLY A 214 -14.04 -3.93 -5.30
C GLY A 214 -14.13 -3.27 -3.91
N TYR A 215 -13.33 -3.70 -2.94
CA TYR A 215 -13.20 -3.01 -1.67
C TYR A 215 -12.56 -1.63 -1.83
N ARG A 216 -11.47 -1.55 -2.61
CA ARG A 216 -10.78 -0.30 -2.89
C ARG A 216 -11.69 0.75 -3.51
N ALA A 217 -12.53 0.37 -4.47
CA ALA A 217 -13.46 1.31 -5.10
C ALA A 217 -14.41 1.95 -4.06
N ARG A 218 -14.90 1.16 -3.10
CA ARG A 218 -15.72 1.69 -1.99
C ARG A 218 -14.90 2.58 -1.06
N LEU A 219 -13.68 2.13 -0.69
CA LEU A 219 -12.78 2.89 0.18
C LEU A 219 -12.42 4.26 -0.41
N VAL A 220 -12.20 4.34 -1.73
CA VAL A 220 -11.96 5.61 -2.43
C VAL A 220 -13.16 6.53 -2.29
N ALA A 221 -14.37 6.05 -2.60
CA ALA A 221 -15.58 6.87 -2.52
C ALA A 221 -15.87 7.35 -1.08
N ASP A 222 -15.68 6.47 -0.08
CA ASP A 222 -15.85 6.81 1.33
C ASP A 222 -14.81 7.86 1.78
N PHE A 223 -13.55 7.68 1.37
CA PHE A 223 -12.48 8.62 1.66
C PHE A 223 -12.72 10.01 1.03
N GLU A 224 -13.13 10.05 -0.24
CA GLU A 224 -13.45 11.30 -0.94
C GLU A 224 -14.59 12.04 -0.23
N SER A 225 -15.66 11.34 0.12
CA SER A 225 -16.78 11.91 0.88
C SER A 225 -16.33 12.46 2.24
N TYR A 226 -15.47 11.71 2.94
CA TYR A 226 -14.91 12.16 4.21
C TYR A 226 -14.08 13.43 4.03
N ILE A 227 -13.16 13.47 3.06
CA ILE A 227 -12.31 14.64 2.81
C ILE A 227 -13.15 15.88 2.47
N LEU A 228 -14.15 15.77 1.59
CA LEU A 228 -15.03 16.89 1.25
C LEU A 228 -15.83 17.40 2.47
N SER A 229 -16.19 16.51 3.41
CA SER A 229 -16.85 16.92 4.65
C SER A 229 -15.93 17.69 5.61
N GLN A 230 -14.62 17.41 5.58
CA GLN A 230 -13.61 18.05 6.42
C GLN A 230 -13.04 19.33 5.79
N PHE A 231 -13.02 19.39 4.47
CA PHE A 231 -12.41 20.44 3.66
C PHE A 231 -13.39 20.92 2.58
N PRO A 232 -14.47 21.64 2.95
CA PRO A 232 -15.46 22.06 1.98
C PRO A 232 -14.83 23.03 0.95
N PRO A 233 -15.06 22.83 -0.38
CA PRO A 233 -14.55 23.72 -1.41
C PRO A 233 -15.21 25.10 -1.35
N THR A 234 -16.47 25.14 -1.00
CA THR A 234 -17.27 26.35 -0.75
C THR A 234 -18.29 26.06 0.35
N ILE A 235 -18.75 27.09 1.05
CA ILE A 235 -19.87 26.94 1.97
C ILE A 235 -21.16 27.21 1.19
N ALA A 236 -22.08 26.26 1.25
CA ALA A 236 -23.38 26.36 0.59
C ALA A 236 -24.34 27.24 1.37
#